data_366fa5be277e232289aa06a42d2b08a4
#
_entry.id   366fa5be277e232289aa06a42d2b08a4
#
_cell.length_a   1.000
_cell.length_b   1.000
_cell.length_c   1.000
_cell.angle_alpha   90.00
_cell.angle_beta   90.00
_cell.angle_gamma   90.00
#
_symmetry.space_group_name_H-M   'P 1'
#
loop_
_entity.id
_entity.type
_entity.pdbx_description
1 polymer ?
#
loop_
_entity_poly.entity_id
_entity_poly.type
_entity_poly.pdbx_seq_one_letter_code
_entity_poly.pdbx_strand_id
1 'polypeptide(L)'
;MLYEPIQRRKSDIEPAPLPLHYFDAAEALHHLQMEGHSWAEIARIAGLTVPQSMARMRLLQLDAGLRDFLRREHAPEKIALLLLLLPDPVSRRRMAHRIARERLCIRDAALLVRSAQRHCRVIQEEVPPQRVITAIRDVRLYRNAIRDIAEQMKTAGVRASFSERKTGGMQELTVAYPTRRRRTERYHSM
;
A
#
# COMPACT_ATOMS: atom_id res chain seq x y z
N MET A 1 -18.88 25.92 -51.79
CA MET A 1 -19.23 24.68 -51.06
C MET A 1 -18.75 24.86 -49.64
N LEU A 2 -19.65 25.21 -48.75
CA LEU A 2 -19.37 25.41 -47.33
C LEU A 2 -19.54 24.06 -46.62
N TYR A 3 -18.46 23.58 -45.98
CA TYR A 3 -18.47 22.36 -45.21
C TYR A 3 -19.05 22.69 -43.82
N GLU A 4 -20.31 22.36 -43.59
CA GLU A 4 -20.87 22.41 -42.22
C GLU A 4 -20.35 21.25 -41.38
N PRO A 5 -19.71 21.51 -40.23
CA PRO A 5 -19.34 20.41 -39.30
C PRO A 5 -20.64 19.88 -38.70
N ILE A 6 -20.84 18.56 -38.87
CA ILE A 6 -21.93 17.82 -38.24
C ILE A 6 -21.74 17.92 -36.72
N GLN A 7 -22.43 18.85 -36.09
CA GLN A 7 -22.60 18.89 -34.64
C GLN A 7 -23.48 17.71 -34.24
N ARG A 8 -22.85 16.56 -33.93
CA ARG A 8 -23.54 15.47 -33.21
C ARG A 8 -24.02 16.03 -31.87
N ARG A 9 -25.34 16.21 -31.76
CA ARG A 9 -25.95 16.60 -30.49
C ARG A 9 -25.65 15.55 -29.45
N LYS A 10 -25.12 15.95 -28.30
CA LYS A 10 -24.83 15.13 -27.14
C LYS A 10 -26.05 14.36 -26.56
N SER A 11 -27.22 14.52 -27.15
CA SER A 11 -28.50 13.96 -26.69
C SER A 11 -28.86 12.59 -27.26
N ASP A 12 -28.15 12.11 -28.31
CA ASP A 12 -28.58 10.91 -29.06
C ASP A 12 -27.84 9.63 -28.68
N ILE A 13 -27.18 9.62 -27.51
CA ILE A 13 -26.63 8.38 -27.01
C ILE A 13 -27.74 7.64 -26.25
N GLU A 14 -28.42 6.77 -27.00
CA GLU A 14 -29.35 5.79 -26.41
C GLU A 14 -28.62 4.93 -25.36
N PRO A 15 -29.18 4.77 -24.15
CA PRO A 15 -28.55 3.94 -23.13
C PRO A 15 -28.56 2.50 -23.63
N ALA A 16 -27.41 1.98 -24.03
CA ALA A 16 -27.26 0.61 -24.42
C ALA A 16 -27.46 -0.30 -23.21
N PRO A 17 -28.50 -1.14 -23.16
CA PRO A 17 -28.68 -2.13 -22.12
C PRO A 17 -27.78 -3.32 -22.42
N LEU A 18 -26.53 -3.25 -22.03
CA LEU A 18 -25.67 -4.43 -22.07
C LEU A 18 -25.41 -4.88 -20.65
N PRO A 19 -25.54 -6.17 -20.33
CA PRO A 19 -24.98 -6.76 -19.13
C PRO A 19 -23.46 -6.85 -19.30
N LEU A 20 -22.83 -5.68 -19.48
CA LEU A 20 -21.38 -5.57 -19.52
C LEU A 20 -20.84 -6.01 -18.15
N HIS A 21 -19.80 -6.80 -18.18
CA HIS A 21 -19.05 -7.08 -16.98
C HIS A 21 -18.65 -5.74 -16.34
N TYR A 22 -18.69 -5.63 -15.01
CA TYR A 22 -18.50 -4.35 -14.30
C TYR A 22 -17.14 -3.67 -14.61
N PHE A 23 -16.11 -4.41 -15.04
CA PHE A 23 -14.86 -3.82 -15.53
C PHE A 23 -15.02 -3.17 -16.89
N ASP A 24 -15.76 -3.79 -17.81
CA ASP A 24 -16.00 -3.24 -19.13
C ASP A 24 -16.91 -1.99 -19.03
N ALA A 25 -17.86 -2.05 -18.10
CA ALA A 25 -18.65 -0.86 -17.75
C ALA A 25 -17.78 0.26 -17.15
N ALA A 26 -16.77 -0.06 -16.33
CA ALA A 26 -15.83 0.92 -15.78
C ALA A 26 -14.99 1.57 -16.88
N GLU A 27 -14.54 0.80 -17.87
CA GLU A 27 -13.81 1.31 -19.04
C GLU A 27 -14.68 2.23 -19.89
N ALA A 28 -15.94 1.85 -20.14
CA ALA A 28 -16.89 2.70 -20.85
C ALA A 28 -17.15 4.03 -20.12
N LEU A 29 -17.30 4.01 -18.80
CA LEU A 29 -17.44 5.23 -17.99
C LEU A 29 -16.20 6.12 -18.09
N HIS A 30 -15.01 5.51 -18.13
CA HIS A 30 -13.77 6.25 -18.31
C HIS A 30 -13.68 6.92 -19.68
N HIS A 31 -14.09 6.25 -20.75
CA HIS A 31 -14.16 6.84 -22.08
C HIS A 31 -15.08 8.07 -22.12
N LEU A 32 -16.29 7.96 -21.53
CA LEU A 32 -17.20 9.11 -21.45
C LEU A 32 -16.58 10.29 -20.69
N GLN A 33 -15.80 10.00 -19.63
CA GLN A 33 -15.10 11.06 -18.91
C GLN A 33 -14.02 11.72 -19.76
N MET A 34 -13.26 10.94 -20.55
CA MET A 34 -12.24 11.46 -21.46
C MET A 34 -12.83 12.29 -22.60
N GLU A 35 -14.07 12.00 -23.00
CA GLU A 35 -14.85 12.80 -23.97
C GLU A 35 -15.37 14.10 -23.38
N GLY A 36 -15.16 14.35 -22.08
CA GLY A 36 -15.52 15.59 -21.41
C GLY A 36 -16.94 15.63 -20.86
N HIS A 37 -17.61 14.47 -20.73
CA HIS A 37 -18.93 14.40 -20.07
C HIS A 37 -18.81 14.66 -18.57
N SER A 38 -19.78 15.39 -18.03
CA SER A 38 -19.89 15.59 -16.58
C SER A 38 -20.30 14.32 -15.85
N TRP A 39 -19.99 14.22 -14.55
CA TRP A 39 -20.40 13.07 -13.74
C TRP A 39 -21.91 12.83 -13.70
N ALA A 40 -22.70 13.91 -13.78
CA ALA A 40 -24.16 13.80 -13.85
C ALA A 40 -24.63 13.20 -15.18
N GLU A 41 -24.01 13.58 -16.30
CA GLU A 41 -24.30 13.00 -17.61
C GLU A 41 -23.87 11.55 -17.70
N ILE A 42 -22.66 11.22 -17.22
CA ILE A 42 -22.14 9.84 -17.17
C ILE A 42 -23.08 8.94 -16.37
N ALA A 43 -23.49 9.39 -15.19
CA ALA A 43 -24.41 8.63 -14.34
C ALA A 43 -25.77 8.41 -15.02
N ARG A 44 -26.30 9.42 -15.69
CA ARG A 44 -27.56 9.33 -16.44
C ARG A 44 -27.46 8.34 -17.61
N ILE A 45 -26.37 8.41 -18.40
CA ILE A 45 -26.13 7.52 -19.55
C ILE A 45 -26.00 6.06 -19.05
N ALA A 46 -25.30 5.84 -17.96
CA ALA A 46 -25.07 4.51 -17.41
C ALA A 46 -26.25 3.95 -16.59
N GLY A 47 -27.30 4.74 -16.33
CA GLY A 47 -28.40 4.34 -15.46
C GLY A 47 -27.97 4.13 -13.98
N LEU A 48 -26.93 4.86 -13.55
CA LEU A 48 -26.34 4.76 -12.23
C LEU A 48 -26.48 6.09 -11.46
N THR A 49 -26.23 6.05 -10.17
CA THR A 49 -25.99 7.27 -9.41
C THR A 49 -24.55 7.75 -9.58
N VAL A 50 -24.28 9.06 -9.40
CA VAL A 50 -22.93 9.62 -9.47
C VAL A 50 -21.95 8.86 -8.53
N PRO A 51 -22.27 8.57 -7.25
CA PRO A 51 -21.40 7.80 -6.40
C PRO A 51 -21.11 6.37 -6.91
N GLN A 52 -22.11 5.71 -7.51
CA GLN A 52 -21.92 4.38 -8.11
C GLN A 52 -20.99 4.42 -9.32
N SER A 53 -21.17 5.40 -10.20
CA SER A 53 -20.30 5.61 -11.38
C SER A 53 -18.85 5.86 -10.94
N MET A 54 -18.64 6.72 -9.96
CA MET A 54 -17.32 6.99 -9.39
C MET A 54 -16.70 5.75 -8.74
N ALA A 55 -17.49 4.99 -7.96
CA ALA A 55 -17.03 3.76 -7.32
C ALA A 55 -16.61 2.71 -8.37
N ARG A 56 -17.43 2.53 -9.41
CA ARG A 56 -17.14 1.59 -10.50
C ARG A 56 -15.88 1.98 -11.27
N MET A 57 -15.70 3.25 -11.59
CA MET A 57 -14.49 3.74 -12.26
C MET A 57 -13.21 3.51 -11.44
N ARG A 58 -13.29 3.55 -10.11
CA ARG A 58 -12.15 3.22 -9.24
C ARG A 58 -11.66 1.79 -9.42
N LEU A 59 -12.47 0.86 -9.95
CA LEU A 59 -12.06 -0.51 -10.23
C LEU A 59 -10.91 -0.59 -11.23
N LEU A 60 -10.74 0.42 -12.09
CA LEU A 60 -9.61 0.52 -13.01
C LEU A 60 -8.25 0.71 -12.30
N GLN A 61 -8.26 1.06 -11.01
CA GLN A 61 -7.05 1.12 -10.18
C GLN A 61 -6.52 -0.28 -9.78
N LEU A 62 -7.30 -1.33 -10.01
CA LEU A 62 -6.82 -2.70 -9.85
C LEU A 62 -5.90 -3.06 -11.03
N ASP A 63 -4.81 -3.76 -10.72
CA ASP A 63 -3.89 -4.21 -11.77
C ASP A 63 -4.56 -5.21 -12.74
N ALA A 64 -4.08 -5.26 -13.99
CA ALA A 64 -4.68 -6.06 -15.04
C ALA A 64 -4.78 -7.55 -14.64
N GLY A 65 -3.72 -8.11 -14.07
CA GLY A 65 -3.72 -9.52 -13.65
C GLY A 65 -4.77 -9.83 -12.58
N LEU A 66 -5.02 -8.88 -11.65
CA LEU A 66 -6.08 -9.04 -10.65
C LEU A 66 -7.47 -8.89 -11.28
N ARG A 67 -7.66 -7.98 -12.23
CA ARG A 67 -8.93 -7.84 -12.98
C ARG A 67 -9.26 -9.12 -13.74
N ASP A 68 -8.28 -9.71 -14.43
CA ASP A 68 -8.45 -10.97 -15.15
C ASP A 68 -8.74 -12.15 -14.22
N PHE A 69 -8.10 -12.19 -13.05
CA PHE A 69 -8.40 -13.19 -12.03
C PHE A 69 -9.85 -13.06 -11.55
N LEU A 70 -10.30 -11.85 -11.21
CA LEU A 70 -11.67 -11.61 -10.72
C LEU A 70 -12.73 -11.91 -11.79
N ARG A 71 -12.42 -11.68 -13.08
CA ARG A 71 -13.28 -12.08 -14.20
C ARG A 71 -13.44 -13.60 -14.28
N ARG A 72 -12.34 -14.34 -14.23
CA ARG A 72 -12.36 -15.82 -14.30
C ARG A 72 -13.08 -16.46 -13.14
N GLU A 73 -12.93 -15.88 -11.95
CA GLU A 73 -13.60 -16.35 -10.74
C GLU A 73 -15.06 -15.88 -10.64
N HIS A 74 -15.58 -15.15 -11.63
CA HIS A 74 -16.91 -14.54 -11.60
C HIS A 74 -17.19 -13.77 -10.29
N ALA A 75 -16.16 -13.10 -9.78
CA ALA A 75 -16.25 -12.40 -8.50
C ALA A 75 -17.27 -11.25 -8.59
N PRO A 76 -18.15 -11.08 -7.59
CA PRO A 76 -19.08 -9.96 -7.56
C PRO A 76 -18.35 -8.60 -7.50
N GLU A 77 -18.92 -7.57 -8.14
CA GLU A 77 -18.37 -6.19 -8.13
C GLU A 77 -18.04 -5.70 -6.70
N LYS A 78 -18.87 -6.07 -5.72
CA LYS A 78 -18.66 -5.72 -4.31
C LYS A 78 -17.34 -6.26 -3.75
N ILE A 79 -16.89 -7.44 -4.19
CA ILE A 79 -15.60 -8.00 -3.79
C ILE A 79 -14.46 -7.17 -4.39
N ALA A 80 -14.54 -6.80 -5.67
CA ALA A 80 -13.54 -5.94 -6.32
C ALA A 80 -13.42 -4.57 -5.61
N LEU A 81 -14.54 -3.97 -5.23
CA LEU A 81 -14.56 -2.72 -4.46
C LEU A 81 -13.95 -2.86 -3.06
N LEU A 82 -14.18 -3.99 -2.37
CA LEU A 82 -13.57 -4.27 -1.08
C LEU A 82 -12.04 -4.36 -1.17
N LEU A 83 -11.51 -4.98 -2.25
CA LEU A 83 -10.07 -5.10 -2.44
C LEU A 83 -9.37 -3.75 -2.59
N LEU A 84 -10.05 -2.74 -3.12
CA LEU A 84 -9.52 -1.37 -3.21
C LEU A 84 -9.25 -0.71 -1.84
N LEU A 85 -9.83 -1.23 -0.76
CA LEU A 85 -9.56 -0.74 0.59
C LEU A 85 -8.16 -1.12 1.09
N LEU A 86 -7.51 -2.09 0.46
CA LEU A 86 -6.14 -2.49 0.79
C LEU A 86 -5.14 -1.57 0.08
N PRO A 87 -4.06 -1.16 0.77
CA PRO A 87 -3.15 -0.13 0.27
C PRO A 87 -2.31 -0.61 -0.92
N ASP A 88 -1.85 -1.85 -0.91
CA ASP A 88 -0.87 -2.35 -1.85
C ASP A 88 -1.40 -3.45 -2.77
N PRO A 89 -0.87 -3.56 -4.02
CA PRO A 89 -1.30 -4.56 -4.99
C PRO A 89 -1.07 -6.00 -4.54
N VAL A 90 -0.02 -6.26 -3.77
CA VAL A 90 0.32 -7.62 -3.30
C VAL A 90 -0.71 -8.12 -2.32
N SER A 91 -1.09 -7.27 -1.35
CA SER A 91 -2.16 -7.58 -0.38
C SER A 91 -3.50 -7.77 -1.08
N ARG A 92 -3.81 -6.95 -2.10
CA ARG A 92 -5.03 -7.11 -2.91
C ARG A 92 -5.10 -8.48 -3.58
N ARG A 93 -4.02 -8.91 -4.26
CA ARG A 93 -3.95 -10.23 -4.92
C ARG A 93 -4.06 -11.37 -3.91
N ARG A 94 -3.28 -11.32 -2.83
CA ARG A 94 -3.32 -12.34 -1.76
C ARG A 94 -4.73 -12.48 -1.18
N MET A 95 -5.39 -11.37 -0.94
CA MET A 95 -6.76 -11.36 -0.41
C MET A 95 -7.76 -11.91 -1.41
N ALA A 96 -7.67 -11.54 -2.70
CA ALA A 96 -8.52 -12.06 -3.75
C ALA A 96 -8.42 -13.59 -3.87
N HIS A 97 -7.19 -14.13 -3.90
CA HIS A 97 -6.96 -15.58 -3.93
C HIS A 97 -7.50 -16.28 -2.69
N ARG A 98 -7.39 -15.67 -1.51
CA ARG A 98 -7.94 -16.23 -0.29
C ARG A 98 -9.46 -16.27 -0.33
N ILE A 99 -10.12 -15.17 -0.74
CA ILE A 99 -11.58 -15.08 -0.87
C ILE A 99 -12.10 -16.16 -1.84
N ALA A 100 -11.45 -16.32 -3.00
CA ALA A 100 -11.83 -17.32 -3.99
C ALA A 100 -11.63 -18.74 -3.49
N ARG A 101 -10.47 -19.05 -2.91
CA ARG A 101 -10.14 -20.38 -2.38
C ARG A 101 -11.09 -20.83 -1.27
N GLU A 102 -11.40 -19.92 -0.34
CA GLU A 102 -12.27 -20.20 0.79
C GLU A 102 -13.75 -19.99 0.45
N ARG A 103 -14.08 -19.61 -0.80
CA ARG A 103 -15.44 -19.31 -1.29
C ARG A 103 -16.23 -18.40 -0.34
N LEU A 104 -15.57 -17.36 0.16
CA LEU A 104 -16.16 -16.47 1.15
C LEU A 104 -17.33 -15.68 0.56
N CYS A 105 -18.40 -15.55 1.34
CA CYS A 105 -19.48 -14.64 1.01
C CYS A 105 -19.02 -13.17 1.13
N ILE A 106 -19.76 -12.23 0.54
CA ILE A 106 -19.42 -10.79 0.56
C ILE A 106 -19.25 -10.27 2.00
N ARG A 107 -20.06 -10.75 2.94
CA ARG A 107 -20.02 -10.34 4.35
C ARG A 107 -18.70 -10.76 5.00
N ASP A 108 -18.31 -12.02 4.82
CA ASP A 108 -17.09 -12.57 5.42
C ASP A 108 -15.84 -11.97 4.77
N ALA A 109 -15.87 -11.78 3.45
CA ALA A 109 -14.82 -11.06 2.72
C ALA A 109 -14.66 -9.63 3.25
N ALA A 110 -15.75 -8.92 3.53
CA ALA A 110 -15.70 -7.58 4.08
C ALA A 110 -15.07 -7.55 5.49
N LEU A 111 -15.39 -8.51 6.35
CA LEU A 111 -14.78 -8.64 7.67
C LEU A 111 -13.28 -8.92 7.57
N LEU A 112 -12.90 -9.82 6.67
CA LEU A 112 -11.51 -10.19 6.42
C LEU A 112 -10.67 -9.01 5.90
N VAL A 113 -11.20 -8.27 4.91
CA VAL A 113 -10.53 -7.08 4.34
C VAL A 113 -10.38 -5.98 5.39
N ARG A 114 -11.42 -5.71 6.18
CA ARG A 114 -11.36 -4.72 7.28
C ARG A 114 -10.36 -5.10 8.36
N SER A 115 -10.24 -6.39 8.68
CA SER A 115 -9.22 -6.88 9.61
C SER A 115 -7.82 -6.63 9.06
N ALA A 116 -7.57 -6.99 7.80
CA ALA A 116 -6.29 -6.76 7.13
C ALA A 116 -5.95 -5.26 7.04
N GLN A 117 -6.93 -4.41 6.75
CA GLN A 117 -6.77 -2.96 6.70
C GLN A 117 -6.33 -2.38 8.05
N ARG A 118 -6.90 -2.86 9.16
CA ARG A 118 -6.47 -2.44 10.51
C ARG A 118 -5.03 -2.83 10.80
N HIS A 119 -4.63 -4.04 10.46
CA HIS A 119 -3.23 -4.47 10.62
C HIS A 119 -2.26 -3.63 9.79
N CYS A 120 -2.60 -3.31 8.54
CA CYS A 120 -1.77 -2.42 7.72
C CYS A 120 -1.63 -1.02 8.33
N ARG A 121 -2.69 -0.48 8.94
CA ARG A 121 -2.63 0.82 9.63
C ARG A 121 -1.71 0.77 10.84
N VAL A 122 -1.85 -0.26 11.68
CA VAL A 122 -0.99 -0.43 12.87
C VAL A 122 0.48 -0.50 12.47
N ILE A 123 0.82 -1.28 11.42
CA ILE A 123 2.20 -1.37 10.93
C ILE A 123 2.68 -0.02 10.36
N GLN A 124 1.82 0.77 9.72
CA GLN A 124 2.18 2.11 9.23
C GLN A 124 2.34 3.13 10.35
N GLU A 125 1.59 2.99 11.45
CA GLU A 125 1.70 3.84 12.63
C GLU A 125 2.89 3.44 13.51
N GLU A 126 3.28 2.15 13.53
CA GLU A 126 4.47 1.64 14.24
C GLU A 126 5.78 1.86 13.48
N VAL A 127 5.73 2.11 12.17
CA VAL A 127 6.88 2.69 11.47
C VAL A 127 6.85 4.19 11.77
N PRO A 128 7.67 4.68 12.70
CA PRO A 128 7.79 6.11 12.90
C PRO A 128 8.09 6.70 11.53
N PRO A 129 7.48 7.85 11.15
CA PRO A 129 7.76 8.47 9.87
C PRO A 129 9.27 8.44 9.73
N GLN A 130 9.78 7.80 8.66
CA GLN A 130 11.21 7.87 8.38
C GLN A 130 11.52 9.35 8.42
N ARG A 131 12.03 9.78 9.59
CA ARG A 131 12.57 11.12 9.70
C ARG A 131 13.55 11.15 8.55
N VAL A 132 13.26 11.97 7.56
CA VAL A 132 14.27 12.39 6.60
C VAL A 132 15.38 12.90 7.49
N ILE A 133 16.35 12.03 7.75
CA ILE A 133 17.55 12.41 8.47
C ILE A 133 18.21 13.32 7.46
N THR A 134 17.90 14.61 7.61
CA THR A 134 18.73 15.65 7.00
C THR A 134 20.11 15.27 7.48
N ALA A 135 20.94 14.75 6.58
CA ALA A 135 22.26 14.24 6.93
C ALA A 135 22.96 15.38 7.68
N ILE A 136 23.04 15.23 9.00
CA ILE A 136 23.73 16.19 9.84
C ILE A 136 25.17 16.03 9.45
N ARG A 137 25.68 16.97 8.65
CA ARG A 137 27.08 16.97 8.17
C ARG A 137 28.09 17.24 9.30
N ASP A 138 27.61 17.52 10.50
CA ASP A 138 28.48 17.75 11.66
C ASP A 138 28.87 16.42 12.33
N VAL A 139 30.03 15.94 11.96
CA VAL A 139 30.67 14.73 12.50
C VAL A 139 30.81 14.79 14.04
N ARG A 140 30.83 15.98 14.63
CA ARG A 140 30.94 16.18 16.09
C ARG A 140 29.73 15.60 16.83
N LEU A 141 28.53 15.71 16.27
CA LEU A 141 27.31 15.18 16.88
C LEU A 141 27.36 13.65 16.94
N TYR A 142 27.80 12.99 15.87
CA TYR A 142 27.95 11.54 15.84
C TYR A 142 29.01 11.06 16.84
N ARG A 143 30.16 11.77 16.91
CA ARG A 143 31.20 11.46 17.88
C ARG A 143 30.70 11.56 19.31
N ASN A 144 29.95 12.62 19.66
CA ASN A 144 29.39 12.80 20.98
C ASN A 144 28.36 11.69 21.30
N ALA A 145 27.47 11.38 20.38
CA ALA A 145 26.48 10.29 20.56
C ALA A 145 27.15 8.93 20.83
N ILE A 146 28.23 8.60 20.11
CA ILE A 146 28.97 7.34 20.32
C ILE A 146 29.64 7.33 21.70
N ARG A 147 30.18 8.48 22.12
CA ARG A 147 30.77 8.62 23.47
C ARG A 147 29.71 8.45 24.56
N ASP A 148 28.57 9.08 24.41
CA ASP A 148 27.46 9.00 25.37
C ASP A 148 26.93 7.57 25.50
N ILE A 149 26.83 6.82 24.38
CA ILE A 149 26.47 5.40 24.39
C ILE A 149 27.48 4.57 25.18
N ALA A 150 28.78 4.82 24.96
CA ALA A 150 29.81 4.10 25.69
C ALA A 150 29.77 4.40 27.20
N GLU A 151 29.46 5.62 27.60
CA GLU A 151 29.28 5.99 29.02
C GLU A 151 28.01 5.36 29.61
N GLN A 152 26.90 5.34 28.89
CA GLN A 152 25.68 4.63 29.31
C GLN A 152 25.93 3.15 29.50
N MET A 153 26.72 2.49 28.64
CA MET A 153 27.11 1.10 28.80
C MET A 153 27.91 0.88 30.10
N LYS A 154 28.83 1.79 30.45
CA LYS A 154 29.57 1.74 31.70
C LYS A 154 28.66 1.87 32.92
N THR A 155 27.73 2.83 32.87
CA THR A 155 26.74 3.07 33.92
C THR A 155 25.84 1.83 34.12
N ALA A 156 25.52 1.12 33.05
CA ALA A 156 24.78 -0.14 33.07
C ALA A 156 25.63 -1.34 33.53
N GLY A 157 26.88 -1.13 33.97
CA GLY A 157 27.77 -2.19 34.47
C GLY A 157 28.50 -2.97 33.40
N VAL A 158 28.44 -2.55 32.13
CA VAL A 158 29.19 -3.15 31.02
C VAL A 158 30.59 -2.52 30.97
N ARG A 159 31.65 -3.35 30.98
CA ARG A 159 33.03 -2.86 30.83
C ARG A 159 33.28 -2.39 29.39
N ALA A 160 32.71 -1.23 29.01
CA ALA A 160 32.93 -0.64 27.71
C ALA A 160 34.10 0.34 27.74
N SER A 161 34.92 0.36 26.67
CA SER A 161 35.97 1.37 26.48
C SER A 161 35.70 2.11 25.18
N PHE A 162 35.93 3.41 25.21
CA PHE A 162 35.85 4.30 24.05
C PHE A 162 37.25 4.80 23.74
N SER A 163 37.69 4.68 22.50
CA SER A 163 38.96 5.23 22.04
C SER A 163 38.79 5.99 20.72
N GLU A 164 39.59 7.04 20.58
CA GLU A 164 39.59 7.91 19.41
C GLU A 164 41.02 8.02 18.87
N ARG A 165 41.21 7.75 17.57
CA ARG A 165 42.50 7.83 16.89
C ARG A 165 42.37 8.70 15.64
N LYS A 166 43.33 9.59 15.41
CA LYS A 166 43.46 10.37 14.19
C LYS A 166 44.66 9.84 13.38
N THR A 167 44.39 9.45 12.12
CA THR A 167 45.47 8.97 11.23
C THR A 167 45.18 9.49 9.81
N GLY A 168 46.11 10.24 9.23
CA GLY A 168 46.07 10.62 7.82
C GLY A 168 44.81 11.40 7.37
N GLY A 169 44.25 12.27 8.26
CA GLY A 169 43.03 13.02 7.95
C GLY A 169 41.72 12.26 8.22
N MET A 170 41.78 11.00 8.60
CA MET A 170 40.65 10.20 9.07
C MET A 170 40.58 10.13 10.60
N GLN A 171 39.38 10.09 11.14
CA GLN A 171 39.12 9.92 12.55
C GLN A 171 38.42 8.59 12.79
N GLU A 172 39.07 7.72 13.55
CA GLU A 172 38.57 6.38 13.90
C GLU A 172 38.04 6.44 15.33
N LEU A 173 36.80 5.96 15.51
CA LEU A 173 36.14 5.85 16.80
C LEU A 173 35.88 4.37 17.08
N THR A 174 36.41 3.87 18.19
CA THR A 174 36.29 2.47 18.56
C THR A 174 35.59 2.33 19.92
N VAL A 175 34.52 1.55 19.96
CA VAL A 175 33.87 1.12 21.22
C VAL A 175 34.12 -0.37 21.39
N ALA A 176 34.85 -0.76 22.42
CA ALA A 176 35.10 -2.15 22.74
C ALA A 176 34.34 -2.55 24.03
N TYR A 177 33.70 -3.70 24.02
CA TYR A 177 33.00 -4.27 25.17
C TYR A 177 33.12 -5.81 25.19
N PRO A 178 33.14 -6.44 26.37
CA PRO A 178 33.26 -7.88 26.46
C PRO A 178 31.95 -8.58 26.10
N THR A 179 32.00 -9.48 25.12
CA THR A 179 30.89 -10.36 24.81
C THR A 179 30.85 -11.51 25.78
N ARG A 180 29.84 -11.64 26.64
CA ARG A 180 29.61 -12.85 27.42
C ARG A 180 29.34 -14.02 26.47
N ARG A 181 30.27 -14.97 26.36
CA ARG A 181 29.94 -16.29 25.84
C ARG A 181 28.89 -16.91 26.78
N ARG A 182 27.68 -17.19 26.26
CA ARG A 182 26.71 -18.02 26.99
C ARG A 182 27.39 -19.34 27.27
N ARG A 183 27.65 -19.63 28.58
CA ARG A 183 28.05 -20.91 29.05
C ARG A 183 26.86 -21.83 28.84
N THR A 184 26.92 -22.75 27.87
CA THR A 184 25.96 -23.83 27.71
C THR A 184 26.15 -24.75 28.92
N GLU A 185 25.27 -24.63 29.90
CA GLU A 185 25.16 -25.62 30.95
C GLU A 185 24.65 -26.90 30.30
N ARG A 186 25.59 -27.89 30.24
CA ARG A 186 25.23 -29.28 29.96
C ARG A 186 24.50 -29.81 31.21
N TYR A 187 23.20 -29.95 31.11
CA TYR A 187 22.48 -30.81 32.03
C TYR A 187 22.96 -32.24 31.82
N HIS A 188 23.75 -32.74 32.76
CA HIS A 188 23.97 -34.17 32.91
C HIS A 188 22.76 -34.70 33.66
N SER A 189 21.96 -35.52 32.96
CA SER A 189 20.94 -36.37 33.53
C SER A 189 21.66 -37.47 34.35
N MET A 190 21.36 -37.60 35.62
CA MET A 190 21.40 -38.83 36.36
C MET A 190 19.98 -39.38 36.46
#